data_d22a22b9d80101c2219085c9e4bcf338
#
_entry.id   d22a22b9d80101c2219085c9e4bcf338
#
_cell.length_a   1.000
_cell.length_b   1.000
_cell.length_c   1.000
_cell.angle_alpha   90.00
_cell.angle_beta   90.00
_cell.angle_gamma   90.00
#
_symmetry.space_group_name_H-M   'P 1'
#
loop_
_entity.id
_entity.type
_entity.pdbx_description
1 polymer ?
#
loop_
_entity_poly.entity_id
_entity_poly.type
_entity_poly.pdbx_seq_one_letter_code
_entity_poly.pdbx_strand_id
1 'polypeptide(L)'
;GFEIEAWLVDRQGRPAPLNQRFLERLADPLVVPELSVFNIELNTPPLPLRGPALRQMHAGLERLWQRCQHVAADLESTVMLIGIPPTLRADDLTLDHMSDQARFRAINAQILARRRGRPMELAIHGTDTLHLTHPDVMLEAATTSFQTHLQVAAADGPAFFNAALAAAAPMVAVAANSPLLFGKRLWQETRIPLFEQGVALAGGEASDDPSHPRVSFGSGYVRESLLALFDENLTHYPALLPADLSAEPPENLPHLRLHNGTIWRWNRPLLGFEADGTPHLRIEHRVMPAGPSIPDTIANATLYYGLVYGLARERPPVDTLLEFAQCRANFYAAARDGLAANVLWLNGRTLPLRQLVLEELLPLARRGLLALEIDTADARDYLAIIAARVETGSTGAGRPRDLFIRP
;
A
#
# COMPACT_ATOMS: atom_id res chain seq x y z
N GLY A 1 -2.23 -13.49 1.61
CA GLY A 1 -1.15 -13.29 0.64
C GLY A 1 -0.63 -11.86 0.66
N PHE A 2 0.49 -11.64 -0.01
CA PHE A 2 1.16 -10.34 -0.10
C PHE A 2 1.44 -9.99 -1.56
N GLU A 3 1.44 -8.69 -1.84
CA GLU A 3 2.02 -8.08 -3.03
C GLU A 3 3.10 -7.10 -2.54
N ILE A 4 4.32 -7.24 -3.04
CA ILE A 4 5.47 -6.41 -2.64
C ILE A 4 6.14 -5.88 -3.88
N GLU A 5 6.11 -4.59 -4.03
CA GLU A 5 6.80 -3.91 -5.12
C GLU A 5 8.27 -3.68 -4.73
N ALA A 6 9.16 -3.79 -5.68
CA ALA A 6 10.58 -3.59 -5.50
C ALA A 6 11.21 -2.83 -6.67
N TRP A 7 12.29 -2.13 -6.37
CA TRP A 7 13.09 -1.40 -7.34
C TRP A 7 14.21 -2.28 -7.89
N LEU A 8 14.44 -2.17 -9.18
CA LEU A 8 15.70 -2.55 -9.81
C LEU A 8 16.60 -1.31 -9.86
N VAL A 9 17.77 -1.38 -9.26
CA VAL A 9 18.69 -0.26 -9.17
C VAL A 9 20.10 -0.64 -9.61
N ASP A 10 20.85 0.33 -10.15
CA ASP A 10 22.26 0.18 -10.48
C ASP A 10 23.16 0.21 -9.23
N ARG A 11 24.47 0.09 -9.40
CA ARG A 11 25.46 0.11 -8.31
C ARG A 11 25.50 1.46 -7.56
N GLN A 12 24.92 2.52 -8.11
CA GLN A 12 24.79 3.83 -7.49
C GLN A 12 23.42 4.03 -6.84
N GLY A 13 22.58 3.00 -6.83
CA GLY A 13 21.22 3.04 -6.29
C GLY A 13 20.24 3.82 -7.14
N ARG A 14 20.52 4.09 -8.43
CA ARG A 14 19.62 4.76 -9.36
C ARG A 14 18.74 3.74 -10.08
N PRO A 15 17.51 4.11 -10.48
CA PRO A 15 16.62 3.23 -11.23
C PRO A 15 17.32 2.61 -12.45
N ALA A 16 17.21 1.28 -12.60
CA ALA A 16 17.80 0.52 -13.69
C ALA A 16 16.67 -0.07 -14.58
N PRO A 17 16.54 0.33 -15.85
CA PRO A 17 15.42 -0.08 -16.72
C PRO A 17 15.62 -1.51 -17.23
N LEU A 18 15.46 -2.50 -16.38
CA LEU A 18 15.83 -3.90 -16.62
C LEU A 18 14.69 -4.90 -16.40
N ASN A 19 13.47 -4.48 -16.03
CA ASN A 19 12.45 -5.42 -15.57
C ASN A 19 12.12 -6.51 -16.60
N GLN A 20 12.05 -6.21 -17.88
CA GLN A 20 11.79 -7.22 -18.91
C GLN A 20 12.86 -8.31 -18.91
N ARG A 21 14.15 -7.92 -19.03
CA ARG A 21 15.28 -8.87 -19.02
C ARG A 21 15.38 -9.63 -17.72
N PHE A 22 15.06 -8.95 -16.62
CA PHE A 22 15.03 -9.54 -15.28
C PHE A 22 13.95 -10.63 -15.17
N LEU A 23 12.73 -10.34 -15.60
CA LEU A 23 11.60 -11.27 -15.56
C LEU A 23 11.79 -12.46 -16.50
N GLU A 24 12.32 -12.24 -17.71
CA GLU A 24 12.67 -13.33 -18.65
C GLU A 24 13.70 -14.28 -18.04
N ARG A 25 14.71 -13.75 -17.32
CA ARG A 25 15.75 -14.55 -16.70
C ARG A 25 15.31 -15.24 -15.42
N LEU A 26 14.48 -14.56 -14.59
CA LEU A 26 13.94 -15.13 -13.36
C LEU A 26 12.94 -16.26 -13.64
N ALA A 27 12.12 -16.09 -14.66
CA ALA A 27 11.10 -17.04 -15.12
C ALA A 27 10.23 -17.57 -13.96
N ASP A 28 9.80 -16.70 -13.06
CA ASP A 28 8.94 -17.04 -11.93
C ASP A 28 7.57 -16.34 -12.06
N PRO A 29 6.45 -17.08 -12.13
CA PRO A 29 5.13 -16.49 -12.29
C PRO A 29 4.66 -15.66 -11.10
N LEU A 30 5.35 -15.74 -9.95
CA LEU A 30 5.06 -14.92 -8.77
C LEU A 30 5.69 -13.54 -8.86
N VAL A 31 6.52 -13.27 -9.88
CA VAL A 31 7.14 -11.95 -10.08
C VAL A 31 6.68 -11.39 -11.41
N VAL A 32 6.05 -10.22 -11.36
CA VAL A 32 5.40 -9.59 -12.52
C VAL A 32 5.91 -8.16 -12.73
N PRO A 33 5.72 -7.59 -13.95
CA PRO A 33 6.11 -6.22 -14.23
C PRO A 33 5.16 -5.24 -13.54
N GLU A 34 5.73 -4.14 -13.03
CA GLU A 34 5.03 -2.96 -12.58
C GLU A 34 5.03 -1.84 -13.62
N LEU A 35 4.42 -0.68 -13.30
CA LEU A 35 4.21 0.44 -14.22
C LEU A 35 5.49 0.87 -14.90
N SER A 36 6.61 0.92 -14.19
CA SER A 36 7.90 1.29 -14.79
C SER A 36 8.79 0.09 -15.10
N VAL A 37 9.70 0.25 -16.06
CA VAL A 37 10.71 -0.73 -16.44
C VAL A 37 11.80 -0.95 -15.38
N PHE A 38 11.75 -0.22 -14.28
CA PHE A 38 12.65 -0.36 -13.13
C PHE A 38 11.93 -0.84 -11.85
N ASN A 39 10.64 -1.18 -11.95
CA ASN A 39 9.88 -1.79 -10.86
C ASN A 39 9.44 -3.21 -11.21
N ILE A 40 9.34 -4.04 -10.19
CA ILE A 40 8.78 -5.38 -10.24
C ILE A 40 7.86 -5.59 -9.03
N GLU A 41 6.89 -6.47 -9.15
CA GLU A 41 6.02 -6.89 -8.05
C GLU A 41 6.23 -8.37 -7.75
N LEU A 42 6.44 -8.69 -6.48
CA LEU A 42 6.53 -10.04 -5.95
C LEU A 42 5.21 -10.42 -5.28
N ASN A 43 4.60 -11.51 -5.73
CA ASN A 43 3.38 -12.04 -5.19
C ASN A 43 3.65 -13.27 -4.31
N THR A 44 2.83 -13.47 -3.28
CA THR A 44 2.88 -14.67 -2.45
C THR A 44 1.57 -15.43 -2.49
N PRO A 45 1.59 -16.77 -2.49
CA PRO A 45 0.35 -17.54 -2.39
C PRO A 45 -0.35 -17.26 -1.05
N PRO A 46 -1.69 -17.34 -1.02
CA PRO A 46 -2.44 -17.20 0.22
C PRO A 46 -2.18 -18.39 1.17
N LEU A 47 -2.14 -18.11 2.48
CA LEU A 47 -2.04 -19.12 3.51
C LEU A 47 -3.15 -18.90 4.56
N PRO A 48 -3.67 -19.96 5.17
CA PRO A 48 -4.52 -19.84 6.36
C PRO A 48 -3.75 -19.13 7.48
N LEU A 49 -4.33 -18.06 8.04
CA LEU A 49 -3.68 -17.22 9.05
C LEU A 49 -3.80 -17.85 10.44
N ARG A 50 -3.04 -18.92 10.68
CA ARG A 50 -2.97 -19.67 11.96
C ARG A 50 -1.67 -20.46 12.07
N GLY A 51 -1.32 -20.90 13.27
CA GLY A 51 -0.11 -21.69 13.55
C GLY A 51 1.16 -20.99 13.04
N PRO A 52 2.01 -21.68 12.27
CA PRO A 52 3.28 -21.15 11.77
C PRO A 52 3.16 -20.28 10.52
N ALA A 53 1.97 -19.71 10.20
CA ALA A 53 1.72 -18.99 8.95
C ALA A 53 2.71 -17.86 8.72
N LEU A 54 3.05 -17.06 9.74
CA LEU A 54 3.96 -15.92 9.61
C LEU A 54 5.38 -16.37 9.22
N ARG A 55 5.88 -17.41 9.87
CA ARG A 55 7.19 -18.00 9.55
C ARG A 55 7.21 -18.64 8.16
N GLN A 56 6.11 -19.27 7.75
CA GLN A 56 5.97 -19.84 6.40
C GLN A 56 5.96 -18.75 5.33
N MET A 57 5.23 -17.65 5.56
CA MET A 57 5.22 -16.47 4.68
C MET A 57 6.62 -15.86 4.60
N HIS A 58 7.32 -15.71 5.74
CA HIS A 58 8.70 -15.22 5.79
C HIS A 58 9.63 -16.10 4.94
N ALA A 59 9.65 -17.40 5.21
CA ALA A 59 10.52 -18.32 4.49
C ALA A 59 10.21 -18.38 2.98
N GLY A 60 8.94 -18.27 2.59
CA GLY A 60 8.53 -18.22 1.19
C GLY A 60 9.05 -16.96 0.49
N LEU A 61 8.79 -15.81 1.11
CA LEU A 61 9.21 -14.53 0.57
C LEU A 61 10.73 -14.37 0.53
N GLU A 62 11.43 -14.82 1.57
CA GLU A 62 12.90 -14.79 1.64
C GLU A 62 13.54 -15.60 0.50
N ARG A 63 13.03 -16.82 0.22
CA ARG A 63 13.50 -17.62 -0.92
C ARG A 63 13.29 -16.93 -2.26
N LEU A 64 12.11 -16.31 -2.46
CA LEU A 64 11.79 -15.57 -3.68
C LEU A 64 12.72 -14.35 -3.82
N TRP A 65 12.92 -13.62 -2.71
CA TRP A 65 13.79 -12.45 -2.65
C TRP A 65 15.25 -12.79 -2.98
N GLN A 66 15.79 -13.88 -2.42
CA GLN A 66 17.14 -14.34 -2.71
C GLN A 66 17.32 -14.70 -4.20
N ARG A 67 16.33 -15.32 -4.82
CA ARG A 67 16.32 -15.56 -6.27
C ARG A 67 16.32 -14.26 -7.07
N CYS A 68 15.52 -13.30 -6.66
CA CYS A 68 15.50 -11.96 -7.27
C CYS A 68 16.86 -11.27 -7.15
N GLN A 69 17.48 -11.31 -5.97
CA GLN A 69 18.83 -10.76 -5.75
C GLN A 69 19.88 -11.41 -6.65
N HIS A 70 19.84 -12.74 -6.79
CA HIS A 70 20.78 -13.47 -7.64
C HIS A 70 20.64 -13.05 -9.11
N VAL A 71 19.42 -13.01 -9.66
CA VAL A 71 19.18 -12.59 -11.04
C VAL A 71 19.55 -11.13 -11.26
N ALA A 72 19.27 -10.24 -10.30
CA ALA A 72 19.67 -8.83 -10.39
C ALA A 72 21.19 -8.69 -10.43
N ALA A 73 21.92 -9.45 -9.59
CA ALA A 73 23.39 -9.43 -9.59
C ALA A 73 23.99 -9.89 -10.94
N ASP A 74 23.41 -10.89 -11.59
CA ASP A 74 23.80 -11.33 -12.93
C ASP A 74 23.57 -10.27 -14.01
N LEU A 75 22.67 -9.32 -13.74
CA LEU A 75 22.36 -8.16 -14.59
C LEU A 75 23.09 -6.89 -14.14
N GLU A 76 24.11 -7.01 -13.29
CA GLU A 76 24.89 -5.91 -12.70
C GLU A 76 24.02 -4.87 -11.97
N SER A 77 22.91 -5.32 -11.39
CA SER A 77 21.91 -4.51 -10.67
C SER A 77 21.64 -5.10 -9.28
N THR A 78 20.73 -4.48 -8.54
CA THR A 78 20.27 -4.92 -7.22
C THR A 78 18.77 -4.71 -7.12
N VAL A 79 18.06 -5.59 -6.42
CA VAL A 79 16.69 -5.36 -5.97
C VAL A 79 16.67 -4.63 -4.63
N MET A 80 15.81 -3.61 -4.48
CA MET A 80 15.74 -2.78 -3.29
C MET A 80 14.30 -2.58 -2.84
N LEU A 81 14.07 -2.71 -1.52
CA LEU A 81 12.79 -2.45 -0.87
C LEU A 81 12.80 -1.07 -0.20
N ILE A 82 12.19 -0.10 -0.83
CA ILE A 82 12.04 1.27 -0.34
C ILE A 82 10.83 1.91 -1.00
N GLY A 83 10.06 2.70 -0.28
CA GLY A 83 8.87 3.35 -0.84
C GLY A 83 9.19 4.33 -1.98
N ILE A 84 10.24 5.14 -1.81
CA ILE A 84 10.77 6.05 -2.84
C ILE A 84 12.30 6.08 -2.70
N PRO A 85 13.09 5.74 -3.74
CA PRO A 85 14.54 5.83 -3.68
C PRO A 85 15.01 7.29 -3.54
N PRO A 86 15.95 7.59 -2.62
CA PRO A 86 16.47 8.95 -2.48
C PRO A 86 17.23 9.45 -3.72
N THR A 87 17.66 8.54 -4.57
CA THR A 87 18.42 8.78 -5.82
C THR A 87 17.53 9.05 -7.03
N LEU A 88 16.20 8.83 -6.90
CA LEU A 88 15.23 9.07 -7.98
C LEU A 88 15.21 10.53 -8.40
N ARG A 89 15.16 10.77 -9.72
CA ARG A 89 15.06 12.08 -10.34
C ARG A 89 13.77 12.20 -11.13
N ALA A 90 13.28 13.41 -11.31
CA ALA A 90 12.08 13.66 -12.12
C ALA A 90 12.26 13.17 -13.57
N ASP A 91 13.46 13.30 -14.13
CA ASP A 91 13.80 12.86 -15.49
C ASP A 91 13.82 11.33 -15.66
N ASP A 92 13.81 10.55 -14.58
CA ASP A 92 13.68 9.10 -14.64
C ASP A 92 12.23 8.67 -14.95
N LEU A 93 11.26 9.53 -14.68
CA LEU A 93 9.83 9.26 -14.79
C LEU A 93 9.27 9.72 -16.15
N THR A 94 9.59 9.00 -17.21
CA THR A 94 9.14 9.30 -18.58
C THR A 94 8.39 8.13 -19.19
N LEU A 95 7.56 8.38 -20.20
CA LEU A 95 6.83 7.32 -20.90
C LEU A 95 7.75 6.28 -21.55
N ASP A 96 9.00 6.62 -21.87
CA ASP A 96 10.01 5.68 -22.39
C ASP A 96 10.39 4.63 -21.32
N HIS A 97 10.15 4.94 -20.05
CA HIS A 97 10.35 4.03 -18.94
C HIS A 97 9.06 3.32 -18.49
N MET A 98 7.96 3.46 -19.20
CA MET A 98 6.74 2.70 -18.94
C MET A 98 6.92 1.25 -19.40
N SER A 99 6.56 0.29 -18.55
CA SER A 99 6.54 -1.13 -18.91
C SER A 99 5.62 -1.39 -20.10
N ASP A 100 6.05 -2.27 -21.00
CA ASP A 100 5.30 -2.60 -22.24
C ASP A 100 4.07 -3.46 -21.96
N GLN A 101 3.09 -2.87 -21.28
CA GLN A 101 1.81 -3.48 -20.95
C GLN A 101 0.66 -2.64 -21.51
N ALA A 102 -0.25 -3.27 -22.25
CA ALA A 102 -1.41 -2.60 -22.83
C ALA A 102 -2.25 -1.86 -21.78
N ARG A 103 -2.39 -2.46 -20.58
CA ARG A 103 -3.15 -1.87 -19.46
C ARG A 103 -2.56 -0.54 -18.99
N PHE A 104 -1.24 -0.40 -18.90
CA PHE A 104 -0.59 0.82 -18.44
C PHE A 104 -0.73 1.96 -19.45
N ARG A 105 -0.52 1.64 -20.75
CA ARG A 105 -0.78 2.61 -21.83
C ARG A 105 -2.24 3.06 -21.85
N ALA A 106 -3.18 2.13 -21.64
CA ALA A 106 -4.60 2.45 -21.61
C ALA A 106 -4.95 3.35 -20.41
N ILE A 107 -4.44 3.05 -19.20
CA ILE A 107 -4.65 3.90 -18.00
C ILE A 107 -4.11 5.30 -18.26
N ASN A 108 -2.87 5.44 -18.73
CA ASN A 108 -2.29 6.75 -19.05
C ASN A 108 -3.14 7.54 -20.05
N ALA A 109 -3.52 6.90 -21.15
CA ALA A 109 -4.34 7.54 -22.20
C ALA A 109 -5.70 7.99 -21.66
N GLN A 110 -6.37 7.16 -20.84
CA GLN A 110 -7.68 7.47 -20.27
C GLN A 110 -7.61 8.58 -19.22
N ILE A 111 -6.58 8.57 -18.36
CA ILE A 111 -6.37 9.64 -17.38
C ILE A 111 -6.11 10.98 -18.08
N LEU A 112 -5.21 11.00 -19.07
CA LEU A 112 -4.92 12.22 -19.84
C LEU A 112 -6.13 12.72 -20.61
N ALA A 113 -6.91 11.84 -21.24
CA ALA A 113 -8.14 12.20 -21.93
C ALA A 113 -9.14 12.89 -20.98
N ARG A 114 -9.36 12.34 -19.78
CA ARG A 114 -10.24 12.93 -18.76
C ARG A 114 -9.71 14.25 -18.23
N ARG A 115 -8.40 14.40 -18.15
CA ARG A 115 -7.74 15.69 -17.83
C ARG A 115 -7.73 16.68 -18.99
N ARG A 116 -8.25 16.29 -20.18
CA ARG A 116 -8.22 17.13 -21.40
C ARG A 116 -6.78 17.57 -21.76
N GLY A 117 -5.81 16.66 -21.61
CA GLY A 117 -4.40 16.90 -21.85
C GLY A 117 -3.69 17.78 -20.82
N ARG A 118 -4.34 18.19 -19.73
CA ARG A 118 -3.69 18.96 -18.66
C ARG A 118 -2.69 18.09 -17.91
N PRO A 119 -1.48 18.58 -17.60
CA PRO A 119 -0.48 17.84 -16.86
C PRO A 119 -0.95 17.54 -15.42
N MET A 120 -0.30 16.56 -14.77
CA MET A 120 -0.43 16.31 -13.34
C MET A 120 0.21 17.47 -12.59
N GLU A 121 -0.43 17.92 -11.52
CA GLU A 121 0.09 18.94 -10.62
C GLU A 121 0.38 18.29 -9.28
N LEU A 122 1.61 18.40 -8.82
CA LEU A 122 2.08 17.91 -7.55
C LEU A 122 2.46 19.07 -6.64
N ALA A 123 1.82 19.15 -5.47
CA ALA A 123 2.11 20.13 -4.44
C ALA A 123 2.18 19.43 -3.08
N ILE A 124 3.40 19.21 -2.56
CA ILE A 124 3.62 18.55 -1.28
C ILE A 124 4.43 19.48 -0.38
N HIS A 125 3.85 19.78 0.79
CA HIS A 125 4.45 20.60 1.84
C HIS A 125 4.88 19.74 3.01
N GLY A 126 6.18 19.67 3.26
CA GLY A 126 6.78 18.96 4.38
C GLY A 126 7.85 19.85 5.06
N THR A 127 9.01 19.27 5.36
CA THR A 127 10.18 20.06 5.78
C THR A 127 10.61 21.00 4.66
N ASP A 128 10.69 20.48 3.45
CA ASP A 128 10.83 21.24 2.22
C ASP A 128 9.47 21.34 1.52
N THR A 129 9.39 22.10 0.43
CA THR A 129 8.22 22.19 -0.42
C THR A 129 8.58 21.72 -1.82
N LEU A 130 7.73 20.92 -2.42
CA LEU A 130 7.83 20.48 -3.80
C LEU A 130 6.59 20.94 -4.58
N HIS A 131 6.80 21.71 -5.64
CA HIS A 131 5.81 22.01 -6.66
C HIS A 131 6.35 21.52 -7.99
N LEU A 132 5.59 20.69 -8.69
CA LEU A 132 5.99 20.09 -9.95
C LEU A 132 4.75 19.89 -10.83
N THR A 133 4.91 20.09 -12.14
CA THR A 133 3.98 19.63 -13.16
C THR A 133 4.60 18.46 -13.92
N HIS A 134 3.81 17.41 -14.20
CA HIS A 134 4.25 16.24 -14.93
C HIS A 134 3.29 15.91 -16.06
N PRO A 135 3.77 15.56 -17.26
CA PRO A 135 2.92 15.42 -18.44
C PRO A 135 2.00 14.22 -18.43
N ASP A 136 2.31 13.18 -17.63
CA ASP A 136 1.66 11.87 -17.67
C ASP A 136 1.61 11.20 -16.28
N VAL A 137 1.15 9.95 -16.22
CA VAL A 137 0.95 9.18 -14.97
C VAL A 137 2.24 8.61 -14.37
N MET A 138 3.40 8.82 -14.99
CA MET A 138 4.65 8.21 -14.53
C MET A 138 5.09 8.69 -13.14
N LEU A 139 4.50 9.75 -12.58
CA LEU A 139 4.68 10.09 -11.17
C LEU A 139 4.31 8.95 -10.21
N GLU A 140 3.31 8.14 -10.56
CA GLU A 140 2.91 6.97 -9.76
C GLU A 140 4.05 5.96 -9.68
N ALA A 141 4.79 5.75 -10.77
CA ALA A 141 5.94 4.84 -10.82
C ALA A 141 7.10 5.24 -9.87
N ALA A 142 7.06 6.43 -9.27
CA ALA A 142 7.99 6.82 -8.21
C ALA A 142 7.75 6.09 -6.89
N THR A 143 6.65 5.35 -6.77
CA THR A 143 6.23 4.72 -5.51
C THR A 143 6.28 3.20 -5.59
N THR A 144 6.58 2.56 -4.47
CA THR A 144 6.45 1.12 -4.28
C THR A 144 5.75 0.83 -2.96
N SER A 145 4.89 -0.17 -2.97
CA SER A 145 4.07 -0.55 -1.83
C SER A 145 4.33 -1.97 -1.33
N PHE A 146 3.85 -2.22 -0.14
CA PHE A 146 3.63 -3.53 0.43
C PHE A 146 2.13 -3.68 0.74
N GLN A 147 1.46 -4.58 0.06
CA GLN A 147 0.03 -4.80 0.19
C GLN A 147 -0.23 -6.15 0.88
N THR A 148 -1.14 -6.13 1.84
CA THR A 148 -1.59 -7.34 2.53
C THR A 148 -3.04 -7.62 2.21
N HIS A 149 -3.34 -8.88 1.91
CA HIS A 149 -4.70 -9.33 1.61
C HIS A 149 -5.23 -10.18 2.75
N LEU A 150 -6.35 -9.77 3.32
CA LEU A 150 -7.06 -10.48 4.38
C LEU A 150 -8.43 -10.93 3.86
N GLN A 151 -8.61 -12.23 3.68
CA GLN A 151 -9.92 -12.82 3.37
C GLN A 151 -10.79 -12.79 4.62
N VAL A 152 -12.03 -12.38 4.45
CA VAL A 152 -12.99 -12.22 5.55
C VAL A 152 -14.34 -12.84 5.17
N ALA A 153 -15.06 -13.36 6.15
CA ALA A 153 -16.45 -13.74 5.94
C ALA A 153 -17.30 -12.51 5.63
N ALA A 154 -18.27 -12.63 4.73
CA ALA A 154 -19.09 -11.50 4.30
C ALA A 154 -19.79 -10.79 5.49
N ALA A 155 -20.26 -11.56 6.47
CA ALA A 155 -20.90 -11.02 7.68
C ALA A 155 -19.95 -10.22 8.58
N ASP A 156 -18.66 -10.54 8.58
CA ASP A 156 -17.63 -9.86 9.38
C ASP A 156 -17.00 -8.69 8.61
N GLY A 157 -17.24 -8.60 7.30
CA GLY A 157 -16.63 -7.64 6.39
C GLY A 157 -16.61 -6.21 6.89
N PRO A 158 -17.75 -5.62 7.33
CA PRO A 158 -17.78 -4.25 7.84
C PRO A 158 -16.87 -4.03 9.05
N ALA A 159 -16.90 -4.93 10.05
CA ALA A 159 -16.08 -4.80 11.25
C ALA A 159 -14.59 -4.85 10.92
N PHE A 160 -14.16 -5.79 10.05
CA PHE A 160 -12.77 -5.91 9.63
C PHE A 160 -12.31 -4.74 8.74
N PHE A 161 -13.17 -4.24 7.86
CA PHE A 161 -12.86 -3.09 7.02
C PHE A 161 -12.70 -1.80 7.85
N ASN A 162 -13.61 -1.55 8.79
CA ASN A 162 -13.53 -0.40 9.68
C ASN A 162 -12.31 -0.50 10.62
N ALA A 163 -11.97 -1.71 11.07
CA ALA A 163 -10.72 -1.97 11.79
C ALA A 163 -9.47 -1.68 10.94
N ALA A 164 -9.48 -2.04 9.66
CA ALA A 164 -8.38 -1.75 8.73
C ALA A 164 -8.22 -0.24 8.49
N LEU A 165 -9.33 0.52 8.42
CA LEU A 165 -9.29 1.98 8.35
C LEU A 165 -8.65 2.58 9.62
N ALA A 166 -9.05 2.15 10.82
CA ALA A 166 -8.46 2.63 12.07
C ALA A 166 -6.97 2.24 12.20
N ALA A 167 -6.60 1.04 11.75
CA ALA A 167 -5.22 0.57 11.74
C ALA A 167 -4.32 1.34 10.75
N ALA A 168 -4.88 2.04 9.75
CA ALA A 168 -4.10 2.71 8.70
C ALA A 168 -3.12 3.75 9.25
N ALA A 169 -3.52 4.55 10.24
CA ALA A 169 -2.64 5.56 10.84
C ALA A 169 -1.42 4.94 11.55
N PRO A 170 -1.56 3.99 12.49
CA PRO A 170 -0.39 3.36 13.09
C PRO A 170 0.43 2.57 12.07
N MET A 171 -0.19 1.92 11.08
CA MET A 171 0.55 1.15 10.08
C MET A 171 1.43 2.03 9.19
N VAL A 172 0.92 3.16 8.68
CA VAL A 172 1.71 4.06 7.84
C VAL A 172 2.87 4.69 8.62
N ALA A 173 2.66 5.02 9.91
CA ALA A 173 3.71 5.62 10.74
C ALA A 173 4.84 4.62 11.07
N VAL A 174 4.47 3.40 11.46
CA VAL A 174 5.42 2.35 11.83
C VAL A 174 6.23 1.86 10.62
N ALA A 175 5.57 1.77 9.46
CA ALA A 175 6.18 1.28 8.22
C ALA A 175 6.85 2.38 7.38
N ALA A 176 6.74 3.67 7.70
CA ALA A 176 7.20 4.79 6.89
C ALA A 176 8.61 4.58 6.31
N ASN A 177 8.75 4.70 4.99
CA ASN A 177 9.97 4.40 4.24
C ASN A 177 10.13 5.24 2.95
N SER A 178 9.52 6.46 2.90
CA SER A 178 9.60 7.33 1.72
C SER A 178 9.73 8.82 2.10
N PRO A 179 10.79 9.23 2.86
CA PRO A 179 10.88 10.61 3.37
C PRO A 179 11.37 11.63 2.34
N LEU A 180 11.85 11.16 1.20
CA LEU A 180 12.49 11.98 0.16
C LEU A 180 11.83 11.77 -1.18
N LEU A 181 11.68 12.87 -1.96
CA LEU A 181 11.31 12.84 -3.37
C LEU A 181 12.09 13.93 -4.09
N PHE A 182 12.83 13.54 -5.14
CA PHE A 182 13.67 14.45 -5.96
C PHE A 182 14.59 15.34 -5.11
N GLY A 183 15.22 14.75 -4.08
CA GLY A 183 16.11 15.44 -3.16
C GLY A 183 15.42 16.35 -2.13
N LYS A 184 14.08 16.42 -2.09
CA LYS A 184 13.31 17.21 -1.11
C LYS A 184 12.88 16.35 0.07
N ARG A 185 13.01 16.87 1.29
CA ARG A 185 12.51 16.25 2.54
C ARG A 185 11.04 16.64 2.71
N LEU A 186 10.16 15.68 2.50
CA LEU A 186 8.72 15.92 2.53
C LEU A 186 8.08 15.23 3.74
N TRP A 187 7.07 14.38 3.53
CA TRP A 187 6.42 13.63 4.59
C TRP A 187 7.28 12.44 5.04
N GLN A 188 6.97 11.81 6.18
CA GLN A 188 7.60 10.53 6.55
C GLN A 188 7.26 9.43 5.55
N GLU A 189 6.03 9.50 5.02
CA GLU A 189 5.54 8.63 3.95
C GLU A 189 5.01 9.49 2.79
N THR A 190 5.94 10.03 2.00
CA THR A 190 5.65 10.91 0.83
C THR A 190 4.88 10.19 -0.26
N ARG A 191 4.93 8.85 -0.29
CA ARG A 191 4.18 8.02 -1.23
C ARG A 191 2.67 8.31 -1.17
N ILE A 192 2.14 8.63 0.02
CA ILE A 192 0.71 8.92 0.19
C ILE A 192 0.26 10.13 -0.66
N PRO A 193 0.74 11.36 -0.42
CA PRO A 193 0.31 12.50 -1.23
C PRO A 193 0.80 12.43 -2.68
N LEU A 194 1.88 11.71 -2.96
CA LEU A 194 2.39 11.54 -4.32
C LEU A 194 1.43 10.70 -5.16
N PHE A 195 0.98 9.55 -4.66
CA PHE A 195 0.05 8.69 -5.41
C PHE A 195 -1.32 9.35 -5.59
N GLU A 196 -1.84 10.00 -4.54
CA GLU A 196 -3.13 10.71 -4.62
C GLU A 196 -3.13 11.81 -5.69
N GLN A 197 -2.03 12.55 -5.82
CA GLN A 197 -1.91 13.65 -6.79
C GLN A 197 -1.42 13.17 -8.16
N GLY A 198 -0.58 12.14 -8.22
CA GLY A 198 0.07 11.64 -9.44
C GLY A 198 -0.88 10.99 -10.45
N VAL A 199 -2.06 10.54 -9.99
CA VAL A 199 -3.12 9.99 -10.85
C VAL A 199 -4.45 10.73 -10.68
N ALA A 200 -4.43 11.93 -10.08
CA ALA A 200 -5.63 12.72 -9.84
C ALA A 200 -6.30 13.14 -11.15
N LEU A 201 -7.60 12.96 -11.25
CA LEU A 201 -8.40 13.51 -12.34
C LEU A 201 -8.76 14.97 -12.02
N ALA A 202 -8.50 15.88 -12.96
CA ALA A 202 -8.85 17.26 -12.75
C ALA A 202 -10.37 17.46 -12.86
N GLY A 203 -10.98 18.21 -11.95
CA GLY A 203 -12.40 18.55 -11.97
C GLY A 203 -12.85 19.20 -13.28
N GLY A 204 -13.95 18.73 -13.85
CA GLY A 204 -14.60 19.25 -15.08
C GLY A 204 -15.84 18.43 -15.37
N GLU A 205 -16.73 18.90 -16.25
CA GLU A 205 -18.07 18.33 -16.51
C GLU A 205 -18.11 16.86 -16.99
N ALA A 206 -16.96 16.24 -17.26
CA ALA A 206 -16.83 14.82 -17.62
C ALA A 206 -15.83 14.08 -16.73
N SER A 207 -15.46 14.65 -15.58
CA SER A 207 -14.51 14.07 -14.64
C SER A 207 -15.21 13.31 -13.53
N ASP A 208 -14.46 12.43 -12.86
CA ASP A 208 -14.90 11.85 -11.59
C ASP A 208 -15.28 12.97 -10.61
N ASP A 209 -16.24 12.68 -9.74
CA ASP A 209 -16.65 13.58 -8.67
C ASP A 209 -15.42 13.99 -7.84
N PRO A 210 -15.11 15.29 -7.71
CA PRO A 210 -13.96 15.75 -6.92
C PRO A 210 -14.03 15.34 -5.44
N SER A 211 -15.22 15.05 -4.93
CA SER A 211 -15.42 14.54 -3.57
C SER A 211 -15.06 13.05 -3.44
N HIS A 212 -14.90 12.34 -4.57
CA HIS A 212 -14.57 10.92 -4.65
C HIS A 212 -13.32 10.69 -5.52
N PRO A 213 -12.13 11.09 -5.06
CA PRO A 213 -10.89 10.84 -5.81
C PRO A 213 -10.59 9.35 -5.86
N ARG A 214 -10.04 8.87 -6.99
CA ARG A 214 -9.76 7.43 -7.21
C ARG A 214 -8.74 6.86 -6.22
N VAL A 215 -7.74 7.66 -5.84
CA VAL A 215 -6.84 7.33 -4.74
C VAL A 215 -7.29 8.09 -3.51
N SER A 216 -7.72 7.39 -2.47
CA SER A 216 -8.30 8.04 -1.29
C SER A 216 -8.30 7.14 -0.06
N PHE A 217 -8.51 7.77 1.09
CA PHE A 217 -8.78 7.06 2.34
C PHE A 217 -10.19 6.42 2.35
N GLY A 218 -11.07 6.84 1.45
CA GLY A 218 -12.48 6.46 1.36
C GLY A 218 -13.42 7.56 1.81
N SER A 219 -14.72 7.30 1.73
CA SER A 219 -15.83 8.24 1.97
C SER A 219 -16.47 8.08 3.36
N GLY A 220 -16.33 6.91 4.01
CA GLY A 220 -16.96 6.60 5.28
C GLY A 220 -16.63 5.20 5.81
N TYR A 221 -17.17 4.92 6.99
CA TYR A 221 -17.21 3.57 7.53
C TYR A 221 -18.31 2.75 6.85
N VAL A 222 -18.04 1.45 6.71
CA VAL A 222 -19.03 0.48 6.21
C VAL A 222 -19.87 -0.04 7.38
N ARG A 223 -21.21 -0.05 7.24
CA ARG A 223 -22.11 -0.47 8.32
C ARG A 223 -22.71 -1.86 8.10
N GLU A 224 -23.24 -2.12 6.91
CA GLU A 224 -24.02 -3.33 6.64
C GLU A 224 -23.26 -4.39 5.85
N SER A 225 -22.61 -4.00 4.75
CA SER A 225 -21.92 -4.91 3.85
C SER A 225 -20.83 -4.22 3.07
N LEU A 226 -19.73 -4.93 2.77
CA LEU A 226 -18.70 -4.45 1.83
C LEU A 226 -19.24 -4.17 0.43
N LEU A 227 -20.42 -4.69 0.07
CA LEU A 227 -21.08 -4.39 -1.20
C LEU A 227 -21.39 -2.90 -1.35
N ALA A 228 -21.62 -2.18 -0.26
CA ALA A 228 -21.83 -0.73 -0.27
C ALA A 228 -20.68 0.03 -0.95
N LEU A 229 -19.43 -0.48 -0.86
CA LEU A 229 -18.28 0.14 -1.53
C LEU A 229 -18.28 -0.12 -3.04
N PHE A 230 -18.86 -1.21 -3.52
CA PHE A 230 -19.05 -1.47 -4.94
C PHE A 230 -20.21 -0.65 -5.51
N ASP A 231 -21.29 -0.43 -4.73
CA ASP A 231 -22.38 0.47 -5.09
C ASP A 231 -21.90 1.93 -5.16
N GLU A 232 -21.04 2.35 -4.22
CA GLU A 232 -20.36 3.64 -4.28
C GLU A 232 -19.51 3.77 -5.55
N ASN A 233 -18.79 2.70 -5.93
CA ASN A 233 -18.02 2.69 -7.17
C ASN A 233 -18.92 2.93 -8.38
N LEU A 234 -20.02 2.23 -8.47
CA LEU A 234 -20.97 2.37 -9.60
C LEU A 234 -21.60 3.78 -9.66
N THR A 235 -21.82 4.40 -8.51
CA THR A 235 -22.49 5.70 -8.41
C THR A 235 -21.54 6.86 -8.72
N HIS A 236 -20.29 6.82 -8.24
CA HIS A 236 -19.39 7.98 -8.24
C HIS A 236 -18.19 7.86 -9.18
N TYR A 237 -17.88 6.66 -9.67
CA TYR A 237 -16.68 6.46 -10.50
C TYR A 237 -17.06 5.94 -11.89
N PRO A 238 -17.07 6.78 -12.92
CA PRO A 238 -17.25 6.30 -14.29
C PRO A 238 -16.16 5.31 -14.69
N ALA A 239 -16.49 4.33 -15.53
CA ALA A 239 -15.54 3.31 -16.00
C ALA A 239 -14.28 3.98 -16.62
N LEU A 240 -13.11 3.75 -16.04
CA LEU A 240 -11.86 4.32 -16.53
C LEU A 240 -11.31 3.54 -17.72
N LEU A 241 -11.38 2.21 -17.66
CA LEU A 241 -10.91 1.31 -18.71
C LEU A 241 -12.10 0.64 -19.38
N PRO A 242 -12.60 1.17 -20.50
CA PRO A 242 -13.59 0.45 -21.31
C PRO A 242 -12.88 -0.75 -21.98
N ALA A 243 -13.28 -1.96 -21.62
CA ALA A 243 -12.79 -3.20 -22.22
C ALA A 243 -13.96 -4.07 -22.63
N ASP A 244 -13.82 -4.74 -23.77
CA ASP A 244 -14.75 -5.81 -24.14
C ASP A 244 -14.35 -7.08 -23.36
N LEU A 245 -15.17 -7.42 -22.38
CA LEU A 245 -15.01 -8.60 -21.54
C LEU A 245 -16.12 -9.65 -21.83
N SER A 246 -16.76 -9.56 -23.00
CA SER A 246 -17.85 -10.45 -23.38
C SER A 246 -17.43 -11.93 -23.52
N ALA A 247 -16.14 -12.20 -23.70
CA ALA A 247 -15.57 -13.55 -23.71
C ALA A 247 -15.39 -14.16 -22.30
N GLU A 248 -15.43 -13.33 -21.25
CA GLU A 248 -15.30 -13.80 -19.88
C GLU A 248 -16.66 -14.27 -19.35
N PRO A 249 -16.71 -15.38 -18.59
CA PRO A 249 -17.95 -15.82 -17.95
C PRO A 249 -18.54 -14.74 -17.04
N PRO A 250 -19.81 -14.36 -17.17
CA PRO A 250 -20.46 -13.35 -16.33
C PRO A 250 -20.37 -13.67 -14.83
N GLU A 251 -20.33 -14.95 -14.47
CA GLU A 251 -20.21 -15.44 -13.10
C GLU A 251 -18.93 -15.00 -12.42
N ASN A 252 -17.87 -14.73 -13.19
CA ASN A 252 -16.58 -14.21 -12.70
C ASN A 252 -16.62 -12.70 -12.44
N LEU A 253 -17.74 -12.04 -12.71
CA LEU A 253 -17.95 -10.59 -12.52
C LEU A 253 -16.81 -9.72 -13.11
N PRO A 254 -16.37 -9.96 -14.36
CA PRO A 254 -15.14 -9.36 -14.89
C PRO A 254 -15.22 -7.82 -14.97
N HIS A 255 -16.38 -7.26 -15.35
CA HIS A 255 -16.57 -5.80 -15.39
C HIS A 255 -16.50 -5.15 -14.02
N LEU A 256 -17.12 -5.75 -13.00
CA LEU A 256 -17.07 -5.26 -11.63
C LEU A 256 -15.64 -5.30 -11.08
N ARG A 257 -14.91 -6.37 -11.34
CA ARG A 257 -13.50 -6.53 -10.90
C ARG A 257 -12.58 -5.53 -11.61
N LEU A 258 -12.74 -5.34 -12.93
CA LEU A 258 -11.99 -4.34 -13.70
C LEU A 258 -12.28 -2.93 -13.20
N HIS A 259 -13.56 -2.59 -13.01
CA HIS A 259 -13.96 -1.28 -12.50
C HIS A 259 -13.36 -1.00 -11.13
N ASN A 260 -13.53 -1.92 -10.17
CA ASN A 260 -12.93 -1.81 -8.84
C ASN A 260 -11.40 -1.74 -8.89
N GLY A 261 -10.76 -2.42 -9.85
CA GLY A 261 -9.31 -2.39 -10.08
C GLY A 261 -8.74 -1.02 -10.45
N THR A 262 -9.61 -0.08 -10.90
CA THR A 262 -9.23 1.29 -11.26
C THR A 262 -9.56 2.32 -10.18
N ILE A 263 -9.91 1.89 -8.97
CA ILE A 263 -10.23 2.73 -7.82
C ILE A 263 -9.30 2.29 -6.68
N TRP A 264 -8.35 3.14 -6.32
CA TRP A 264 -7.22 2.80 -5.45
C TRP A 264 -7.41 3.38 -4.03
N ARG A 265 -8.47 2.91 -3.33
CA ARG A 265 -8.59 3.24 -1.90
C ARG A 265 -7.43 2.64 -1.11
N TRP A 266 -6.95 3.32 -0.08
CA TRP A 266 -5.87 2.83 0.80
C TRP A 266 -6.24 1.52 1.54
N ASN A 267 -7.52 1.28 1.75
CA ASN A 267 -8.08 -0.04 2.06
C ASN A 267 -9.15 -0.34 1.00
N ARG A 268 -8.96 -1.39 0.22
CA ARG A 268 -9.80 -1.71 -0.92
C ARG A 268 -10.51 -3.05 -0.72
N PRO A 269 -11.84 -3.14 -0.89
CA PRO A 269 -12.50 -4.43 -0.95
C PRO A 269 -12.19 -5.10 -2.28
N LEU A 270 -11.89 -6.38 -2.25
CA LEU A 270 -11.69 -7.20 -3.44
C LEU A 270 -12.64 -8.37 -3.43
N LEU A 271 -13.19 -8.67 -4.60
CA LEU A 271 -13.92 -9.90 -4.88
C LEU A 271 -13.00 -10.85 -5.65
N GLY A 272 -12.85 -12.05 -5.14
CA GLY A 272 -12.14 -13.13 -5.76
C GLY A 272 -12.96 -14.41 -5.81
N PHE A 273 -12.39 -15.44 -6.41
CA PHE A 273 -13.01 -16.75 -6.52
C PHE A 273 -12.00 -17.83 -6.13
N GLU A 274 -12.46 -18.82 -5.38
CA GLU A 274 -11.69 -20.04 -5.12
C GLU A 274 -11.58 -20.89 -6.38
N ALA A 275 -10.76 -21.92 -6.35
CA ALA A 275 -10.56 -22.81 -7.51
C ALA A 275 -11.85 -23.55 -7.92
N ASP A 276 -12.79 -23.72 -7.00
CA ASP A 276 -14.11 -24.33 -7.24
C ASP A 276 -15.19 -23.34 -7.70
N GLY A 277 -14.81 -22.06 -7.90
CA GLY A 277 -15.73 -20.98 -8.29
C GLY A 277 -16.46 -20.31 -7.12
N THR A 278 -16.22 -20.70 -5.88
CA THR A 278 -16.83 -20.05 -4.70
C THR A 278 -16.33 -18.62 -4.56
N PRO A 279 -17.21 -17.59 -4.54
CA PRO A 279 -16.78 -16.21 -4.35
C PRO A 279 -16.30 -15.96 -2.94
N HIS A 280 -15.28 -15.12 -2.80
CA HIS A 280 -14.78 -14.65 -1.50
C HIS A 280 -14.46 -13.15 -1.51
N LEU A 281 -14.57 -12.52 -0.34
CA LEU A 281 -14.21 -11.12 -0.12
C LEU A 281 -12.87 -11.03 0.59
N ARG A 282 -12.05 -10.07 0.16
CA ARG A 282 -10.77 -9.72 0.78
C ARG A 282 -10.71 -8.22 1.04
N ILE A 283 -9.98 -7.85 2.07
CA ILE A 283 -9.54 -6.48 2.32
C ILE A 283 -8.08 -6.40 1.92
N GLU A 284 -7.80 -5.54 0.96
CA GLU A 284 -6.45 -5.20 0.53
C GLU A 284 -6.02 -3.92 1.25
N HIS A 285 -4.99 -4.03 2.07
CA HIS A 285 -4.41 -2.91 2.80
C HIS A 285 -3.15 -2.43 2.08
N ARG A 286 -3.18 -1.19 1.55
CA ARG A 286 -2.19 -0.63 0.61
C ARG A 286 -1.34 0.50 1.22
N VAL A 287 -1.56 0.82 2.50
CA VAL A 287 -0.93 2.02 3.11
C VAL A 287 0.56 1.87 3.35
N MET A 288 1.07 0.64 3.47
CA MET A 288 2.47 0.40 3.79
C MET A 288 3.37 0.53 2.56
N PRO A 289 4.53 1.20 2.68
CA PRO A 289 5.57 1.15 1.66
C PRO A 289 6.28 -0.20 1.65
N ALA A 290 7.00 -0.50 0.57
CA ALA A 290 7.92 -1.62 0.55
C ALA A 290 9.04 -1.47 1.58
N GLY A 291 9.42 -2.56 2.23
CA GLY A 291 10.61 -2.74 2.99
C GLY A 291 10.69 -2.25 4.42
N PRO A 292 11.89 -1.96 4.95
CA PRO A 292 13.18 -1.98 4.26
C PRO A 292 13.83 -3.37 4.08
N SER A 293 13.34 -4.39 4.77
CA SER A 293 13.84 -5.78 4.64
C SER A 293 12.68 -6.77 4.69
N ILE A 294 12.94 -8.04 4.35
CA ILE A 294 11.93 -9.10 4.44
C ILE A 294 11.45 -9.29 5.88
N PRO A 295 12.33 -9.39 6.92
CA PRO A 295 11.87 -9.43 8.30
C PRO A 295 11.00 -8.24 8.72
N ASP A 296 11.36 -7.02 8.31
CA ASP A 296 10.57 -5.81 8.58
C ASP A 296 9.18 -5.88 7.91
N THR A 297 9.12 -6.39 6.68
CA THR A 297 7.88 -6.58 5.92
C THR A 297 6.95 -7.56 6.63
N ILE A 298 7.46 -8.71 7.08
CA ILE A 298 6.67 -9.69 7.85
C ILE A 298 6.24 -9.13 9.20
N ALA A 299 7.10 -8.36 9.88
CA ALA A 299 6.73 -7.69 11.12
C ALA A 299 5.59 -6.68 10.92
N ASN A 300 5.61 -5.92 9.82
CA ASN A 300 4.52 -5.02 9.44
C ASN A 300 3.21 -5.79 9.22
N ALA A 301 3.24 -6.89 8.45
CA ALA A 301 2.07 -7.75 8.24
C ALA A 301 1.56 -8.35 9.56
N THR A 302 2.46 -8.77 10.43
CA THR A 302 2.13 -9.32 11.75
C THR A 302 1.39 -8.30 12.60
N LEU A 303 1.90 -7.07 12.68
CA LEU A 303 1.21 -5.99 13.38
C LEU A 303 -0.17 -5.72 12.78
N TYR A 304 -0.27 -5.62 11.46
CA TYR A 304 -1.53 -5.38 10.76
C TYR A 304 -2.58 -6.45 11.08
N TYR A 305 -2.26 -7.72 10.89
CA TYR A 305 -3.21 -8.80 11.14
C TYR A 305 -3.65 -8.86 12.59
N GLY A 306 -2.72 -8.69 13.53
CA GLY A 306 -3.04 -8.67 14.96
C GLY A 306 -3.93 -7.50 15.33
N LEU A 307 -3.64 -6.30 14.82
CA LEU A 307 -4.44 -5.10 15.07
C LEU A 307 -5.84 -5.21 14.48
N VAL A 308 -5.95 -5.57 13.21
CA VAL A 308 -7.25 -5.63 12.53
C VAL A 308 -8.13 -6.69 13.18
N TYR A 309 -7.58 -7.85 13.52
CA TYR A 309 -8.34 -8.88 14.22
C TYR A 309 -8.77 -8.45 15.63
N GLY A 310 -7.89 -7.78 16.37
CA GLY A 310 -8.21 -7.22 17.68
C GLY A 310 -9.28 -6.15 17.60
N LEU A 311 -9.09 -5.13 16.75
CA LEU A 311 -10.01 -4.01 16.59
C LEU A 311 -11.39 -4.42 16.07
N ALA A 312 -11.47 -5.39 15.14
CA ALA A 312 -12.75 -5.87 14.62
C ALA A 312 -13.62 -6.55 15.70
N ARG A 313 -13.02 -6.95 16.82
CA ARG A 313 -13.69 -7.59 17.97
C ARG A 313 -13.88 -6.69 19.18
N GLU A 314 -13.35 -5.46 19.12
CA GLU A 314 -13.60 -4.47 20.18
C GLU A 314 -15.11 -4.18 20.35
N ARG A 315 -15.50 -3.88 21.59
CA ARG A 315 -16.86 -3.48 21.92
C ARG A 315 -16.80 -2.28 22.88
N PRO A 316 -17.40 -1.14 22.52
CA PRO A 316 -18.17 -0.89 21.28
C PRO A 316 -17.31 -0.96 19.99
N PRO A 317 -17.96 -1.11 18.80
CA PRO A 317 -17.24 -1.12 17.51
C PRO A 317 -16.46 0.16 17.23
N VAL A 318 -15.38 0.06 16.45
CA VAL A 318 -14.47 1.17 16.11
C VAL A 318 -15.21 2.40 15.57
N ASP A 319 -16.18 2.19 14.66
CA ASP A 319 -16.98 3.25 14.01
C ASP A 319 -17.96 3.98 14.94
N THR A 320 -18.11 3.51 16.17
CA THR A 320 -18.85 4.19 17.24
C THR A 320 -17.94 4.95 18.20
N LEU A 321 -16.65 4.62 18.22
CA LEU A 321 -15.66 5.20 19.14
C LEU A 321 -14.81 6.30 18.49
N LEU A 322 -14.67 6.28 17.16
CA LEU A 322 -13.86 7.22 16.42
C LEU A 322 -14.61 7.68 15.17
N GLU A 323 -14.89 8.96 15.08
CA GLU A 323 -15.51 9.56 13.90
C GLU A 323 -14.64 9.34 12.65
N PHE A 324 -15.24 9.04 11.50
CA PHE A 324 -14.51 8.78 10.25
C PHE A 324 -13.60 9.91 9.83
N ALA A 325 -14.06 11.16 9.96
CA ALA A 325 -13.28 12.35 9.66
C ALA A 325 -12.00 12.41 10.50
N GLN A 326 -12.08 12.02 11.79
CA GLN A 326 -10.93 11.96 12.68
C GLN A 326 -10.02 10.78 12.34
N CYS A 327 -10.58 9.62 12.00
CA CYS A 327 -9.81 8.46 11.53
C CYS A 327 -8.96 8.83 10.30
N ARG A 328 -9.57 9.52 9.33
CA ARG A 328 -8.89 10.06 8.14
C ARG A 328 -7.82 11.09 8.51
N ALA A 329 -8.13 12.02 9.42
CA ALA A 329 -7.16 13.02 9.88
C ALA A 329 -5.95 12.38 10.56
N ASN A 330 -6.16 11.35 11.38
CA ASN A 330 -5.10 10.56 11.99
C ASN A 330 -4.18 9.91 10.93
N PHE A 331 -4.75 9.35 9.87
CA PHE A 331 -3.99 8.74 8.77
C PHE A 331 -3.05 9.74 8.10
N TYR A 332 -3.56 10.92 7.71
CA TYR A 332 -2.71 11.92 7.04
C TYR A 332 -1.68 12.55 8.00
N ALA A 333 -2.04 12.76 9.27
CA ALA A 333 -1.07 13.19 10.28
C ALA A 333 0.05 12.16 10.46
N ALA A 334 -0.29 10.88 10.51
CA ALA A 334 0.66 9.79 10.62
C ALA A 334 1.55 9.66 9.36
N ALA A 335 1.00 9.82 8.17
CA ALA A 335 1.78 9.81 6.93
C ALA A 335 2.78 10.99 6.88
N ARG A 336 2.37 12.18 7.34
CA ARG A 336 3.21 13.38 7.35
C ARG A 336 4.28 13.34 8.43
N ASP A 337 3.90 13.02 9.67
CA ASP A 337 4.74 13.21 10.85
C ASP A 337 5.27 11.87 11.42
N GLY A 338 4.82 10.72 10.90
CA GLY A 338 5.24 9.39 11.33
C GLY A 338 4.88 9.11 12.79
N LEU A 339 5.81 8.53 13.52
CA LEU A 339 5.66 8.20 14.94
C LEU A 339 5.50 9.42 15.86
N ALA A 340 5.86 10.62 15.40
CA ALA A 340 5.69 11.87 16.13
C ALA A 340 4.28 12.47 16.01
N ALA A 341 3.43 11.93 15.10
CA ALA A 341 2.06 12.39 14.94
C ALA A 341 1.26 12.25 16.24
N ASN A 342 0.46 13.27 16.58
CA ASN A 342 -0.54 13.17 17.62
C ASN A 342 -1.86 12.71 17.02
N VAL A 343 -2.48 11.69 17.59
CA VAL A 343 -3.72 11.10 17.10
C VAL A 343 -4.77 11.03 18.20
N LEU A 344 -6.01 11.32 17.89
CA LEU A 344 -7.14 11.02 18.75
C LEU A 344 -7.48 9.54 18.60
N TRP A 345 -7.49 8.79 19.70
CA TRP A 345 -7.73 7.36 19.67
C TRP A 345 -9.09 6.95 20.25
N LEU A 346 -9.42 5.68 20.15
CA LEU A 346 -10.72 5.08 20.52
C LEU A 346 -11.16 5.37 21.96
N ASN A 347 -10.23 5.61 22.86
CA ASN A 347 -10.48 5.97 24.26
C ASN A 347 -10.73 7.47 24.47
N GLY A 348 -10.87 8.27 23.40
CA GLY A 348 -11.07 9.70 23.45
C GLY A 348 -9.82 10.53 23.84
N ARG A 349 -8.64 9.90 23.95
CA ARG A 349 -7.38 10.59 24.28
C ARG A 349 -6.59 10.94 23.03
N THR A 350 -6.01 12.13 23.02
CA THR A 350 -5.01 12.52 22.02
C THR A 350 -3.62 12.27 22.60
N LEU A 351 -2.79 11.49 21.90
CA LEU A 351 -1.46 11.11 22.33
C LEU A 351 -0.51 10.91 21.14
N PRO A 352 0.82 10.98 21.36
CA PRO A 352 1.79 10.65 20.31
C PRO A 352 1.61 9.22 19.85
N LEU A 353 1.66 9.01 18.54
CA LEU A 353 1.45 7.69 17.93
C LEU A 353 2.48 6.66 18.42
N ARG A 354 3.72 7.11 18.67
CA ARG A 354 4.76 6.29 19.32
C ARG A 354 4.28 5.70 20.64
N GLN A 355 3.70 6.52 21.51
CA GLN A 355 3.19 6.08 22.80
C GLN A 355 2.01 5.12 22.62
N LEU A 356 1.06 5.47 21.75
CA LEU A 356 -0.08 4.63 21.45
C LEU A 356 0.34 3.24 20.98
N VAL A 357 1.31 3.15 20.08
CA VAL A 357 1.79 1.85 19.56
C VAL A 357 2.37 1.00 20.69
N LEU A 358 3.23 1.56 21.52
CA LEU A 358 3.91 0.81 22.59
C LEU A 358 2.95 0.38 23.70
N GLU A 359 2.08 1.28 24.15
CA GLU A 359 1.26 1.06 25.35
C GLU A 359 -0.05 0.31 25.07
N GLU A 360 -0.67 0.53 23.89
CA GLU A 360 -2.00 -0.01 23.60
C GLU A 360 -2.01 -0.97 22.40
N LEU A 361 -1.36 -0.59 21.26
CA LEU A 361 -1.54 -1.33 20.02
C LEU A 361 -0.72 -2.62 19.95
N LEU A 362 0.51 -2.64 20.43
CA LEU A 362 1.29 -3.89 20.49
C LEU A 362 0.63 -4.95 21.41
N PRO A 363 0.15 -4.61 22.62
CA PRO A 363 -0.64 -5.54 23.41
C PRO A 363 -1.93 -6.02 22.72
N LEU A 364 -2.64 -5.12 22.03
CA LEU A 364 -3.85 -5.47 21.27
C LEU A 364 -3.51 -6.41 20.11
N ALA A 365 -2.50 -6.10 19.32
CA ALA A 365 -2.05 -6.92 18.21
C ALA A 365 -1.65 -8.33 18.69
N ARG A 366 -0.92 -8.42 19.81
CA ARG A 366 -0.58 -9.72 20.41
C ARG A 366 -1.82 -10.52 20.77
N ARG A 367 -2.83 -9.91 21.42
CA ARG A 367 -4.10 -10.60 21.72
C ARG A 367 -4.80 -11.06 20.44
N GLY A 368 -4.84 -10.21 19.41
CA GLY A 368 -5.43 -10.56 18.12
C GLY A 368 -4.74 -11.75 17.44
N LEU A 369 -3.42 -11.78 17.44
CA LEU A 369 -2.63 -12.89 16.88
C LEU A 369 -2.86 -14.21 17.66
N LEU A 370 -2.92 -14.15 18.99
CA LEU A 370 -3.19 -15.33 19.81
C LEU A 370 -4.61 -15.85 19.58
N ALA A 371 -5.58 -14.96 19.39
CA ALA A 371 -6.96 -15.33 19.07
C ALA A 371 -7.12 -15.89 17.63
N LEU A 372 -6.17 -15.60 16.74
CA LEU A 372 -6.00 -16.24 15.42
C LEU A 372 -5.23 -17.57 15.50
N GLU A 373 -4.87 -18.02 16.71
CA GLU A 373 -4.06 -19.22 16.91
C GLU A 373 -2.69 -19.17 16.21
N ILE A 374 -2.11 -17.98 16.02
CA ILE A 374 -0.75 -17.82 15.51
C ILE A 374 0.25 -18.32 16.57
N ASP A 375 1.31 -18.99 16.13
CA ASP A 375 2.38 -19.47 16.99
C ASP A 375 2.89 -18.34 17.90
N THR A 376 2.88 -18.57 19.21
CA THR A 376 3.26 -17.55 20.21
C THR A 376 4.68 -17.02 20.01
N ALA A 377 5.60 -17.88 19.56
CA ALA A 377 6.97 -17.50 19.27
C ALA A 377 7.03 -16.52 18.09
N ASP A 378 6.30 -16.80 17.00
CA ASP A 378 6.24 -15.93 15.82
C ASP A 378 5.62 -14.58 16.17
N ALA A 379 4.47 -14.59 16.88
CA ALA A 379 3.83 -13.36 17.31
C ALA A 379 4.78 -12.50 18.18
N ARG A 380 5.51 -13.12 19.12
CA ARG A 380 6.48 -12.43 19.97
C ARG A 380 7.63 -11.83 19.13
N ASP A 381 8.25 -12.64 18.29
CA ASP A 381 9.50 -12.29 17.61
C ASP A 381 9.27 -11.18 16.56
N TYR A 382 8.19 -11.24 15.77
CA TYR A 382 7.88 -10.20 14.80
C TYR A 382 7.35 -8.91 15.46
N LEU A 383 6.54 -8.99 16.52
CA LEU A 383 6.14 -7.80 17.26
C LEU A 383 7.30 -7.14 18.00
N ALA A 384 8.34 -7.90 18.40
CA ALA A 384 9.56 -7.33 18.99
C ALA A 384 10.34 -6.46 17.99
N ILE A 385 10.33 -6.79 16.67
CA ILE A 385 10.91 -5.93 15.63
C ILE A 385 10.17 -4.58 15.60
N ILE A 386 8.86 -4.59 15.66
CA ILE A 386 8.06 -3.37 15.70
C ILE A 386 8.34 -2.57 16.96
N ALA A 387 8.35 -3.22 18.14
CA ALA A 387 8.64 -2.56 19.42
C ALA A 387 10.00 -1.85 19.38
N ALA A 388 11.07 -2.54 18.99
CA ALA A 388 12.41 -1.98 18.88
C ALA A 388 12.48 -0.79 17.90
N ARG A 389 11.78 -0.90 16.74
CA ARG A 389 11.69 0.20 15.76
C ARG A 389 11.01 1.42 16.34
N VAL A 390 9.92 1.25 17.06
CA VAL A 390 9.15 2.34 17.66
C VAL A 390 9.89 2.93 18.88
N GLU A 391 10.50 2.11 19.73
CA GLU A 391 11.30 2.55 20.88
C GLU A 391 12.52 3.39 20.48
N THR A 392 13.18 3.01 19.40
CA THR A 392 14.35 3.76 18.88
C THR A 392 13.97 4.92 17.97
N GLY A 393 12.73 4.95 17.45
CA GLY A 393 12.30 5.89 16.42
C GLY A 393 12.92 5.58 15.03
N SER A 394 13.53 4.41 14.87
CA SER A 394 14.31 4.04 13.68
C SER A 394 13.44 3.37 12.62
N THR A 395 12.48 4.13 12.04
CA THR A 395 11.73 3.69 10.85
C THR A 395 12.61 3.73 9.60
N GLY A 396 12.14 3.14 8.49
CA GLY A 396 12.80 3.29 7.19
C GLY A 396 13.00 4.75 6.80
N ALA A 397 12.02 5.61 7.12
CA ALA A 397 12.09 7.05 6.86
C ALA A 397 13.10 7.80 7.75
N GLY A 398 13.43 7.30 8.93
CA GLY A 398 14.41 7.90 9.82
C GLY A 398 15.84 7.77 9.31
N ARG A 399 16.18 6.59 8.77
CA ARG A 399 17.55 6.28 8.31
C ARG A 399 18.03 7.14 7.14
N PRO A 400 17.29 7.36 6.03
CA PRO A 400 17.72 8.22 4.95
C PRO A 400 17.88 9.68 5.37
N ARG A 401 17.06 10.18 6.32
CA ARG A 401 17.19 11.55 6.83
C ARG A 401 18.54 11.78 7.50
N ASP A 402 18.97 10.83 8.33
CA ASP A 402 20.24 10.93 9.07
C ASP A 402 21.45 10.93 8.14
N LEU A 403 21.37 10.22 7.01
CA LEU A 403 22.43 10.19 6.00
C LEU A 403 22.54 11.50 5.21
N PHE A 404 21.44 12.24 5.03
CA PHE A 404 21.42 13.54 4.35
C PHE A 404 21.77 14.73 5.27
N ILE A 405 21.70 14.55 6.59
CA ILE A 405 22.00 15.59 7.58
C ILE A 405 23.47 15.57 8.03
N ARG A 406 24.20 14.49 7.76
CA ARG A 406 25.64 14.42 8.00
C ARG A 406 26.40 14.99 6.80
N PRO A 407 27.18 16.09 7.00
CA PRO A 407 28.00 16.68 5.96
C PRO A 407 29.10 15.72 5.48
#